data_512efeba0c2b05d7fc6b25f2edfb61ca
#
_entry.id   512efeba0c2b05d7fc6b25f2edfb61ca
#
_cell.length_a   1.000
_cell.length_b   1.000
_cell.length_c   1.000
_cell.angle_alpha   90.00
_cell.angle_beta   90.00
_cell.angle_gamma   90.00
#
_symmetry.space_group_name_H-M   'P 1'
#
loop_
_entity.id
_entity.type
_entity.pdbx_description
1 polymer ?
#
loop_
_entity_poly.entity_id
_entity_poly.type
_entity_poly.pdbx_seq_one_letter_code
_entity_poly.pdbx_strand_id
1 'polypeptide(L)'
;EAERIGYRTPSARCAGRQIAILSPSVSNPYHTMMISGIDAAASAAGYQAAIYNTYWNPRTESHLLDTLDFSRVAGIIFAMTPTQPAKVRELSHRVPIVAVGDRVVDFGIDTVDVDNFGAAQLVAKHLIGLGHKRIAYLSTALNEHHISRMRRAQGLQEAYRMWCPEGSVTICSHVNSLEAEISTPDLEYRSGMELAYKCLRNDKITGIVAINDMVAYGVLDAL
;
A
#
# COMPACT_ATOMS: atom_id res chain seq x y z
N GLU A 1 14.75 35.58 27.06
CA GLU A 1 14.98 36.14 25.71
C GLU A 1 13.80 35.83 24.76
N ALA A 2 13.36 34.57 24.63
CA ALA A 2 12.24 34.18 23.76
C ALA A 2 10.92 34.90 24.13
N GLU A 3 10.61 35.02 25.40
CA GLU A 3 9.41 35.75 25.86
C GLU A 3 9.47 37.25 25.57
N ARG A 4 10.67 37.84 25.61
CA ARG A 4 10.89 39.27 25.37
C ARG A 4 10.65 39.68 23.91
N ILE A 5 10.82 38.76 22.97
CA ILE A 5 10.56 38.96 21.53
C ILE A 5 9.16 38.47 21.11
N GLY A 6 8.29 38.16 22.07
CA GLY A 6 6.89 37.76 21.82
C GLY A 6 6.74 36.31 21.35
N TYR A 7 7.80 35.49 21.41
CA TYR A 7 7.73 34.08 21.12
C TYR A 7 6.97 33.39 22.26
N ARG A 8 5.76 32.95 21.97
CA ARG A 8 5.03 32.04 22.85
C ARG A 8 5.42 30.60 22.51
N THR A 9 6.05 29.93 23.45
CA THR A 9 6.15 28.45 23.38
C THR A 9 4.75 27.92 23.15
N PRO A 10 4.56 26.97 22.20
CA PRO A 10 3.25 26.33 22.05
C PRO A 10 2.79 25.83 23.40
N SER A 11 1.61 26.30 23.81
CA SER A 11 1.07 25.98 25.13
C SER A 11 1.02 24.46 25.27
N ALA A 12 1.22 23.96 26.50
CA ALA A 12 1.15 22.54 26.88
C ALA A 12 -0.15 21.81 26.47
N ARG A 13 -1.09 22.48 25.80
CA ARG A 13 -2.30 21.91 25.20
C ARG A 13 -2.05 21.00 24.00
N CYS A 14 -0.85 21.00 23.40
CA CYS A 14 -0.50 20.11 22.29
C CYS A 14 0.33 18.89 22.71
N ALA A 15 0.67 18.75 23.99
CA ALA A 15 1.38 17.58 24.48
C ALA A 15 0.48 16.34 24.33
N GLY A 16 0.93 15.34 23.58
CA GLY A 16 0.23 14.06 23.40
C GLY A 16 -0.95 14.07 22.43
N ARG A 17 -1.04 15.02 21.49
CA ARG A 17 -2.14 15.11 20.51
C ARG A 17 -1.70 14.92 19.05
N GLN A 18 -0.56 14.31 18.81
CA GLN A 18 -0.08 14.01 17.48
C GLN A 18 -0.31 12.54 17.13
N ILE A 19 -0.83 12.27 15.95
CA ILE A 19 -0.86 10.94 15.35
C ILE A 19 0.30 10.86 14.37
N ALA A 20 1.22 9.92 14.59
CA ALA A 20 2.31 9.64 13.66
C ALA A 20 1.81 8.70 12.57
N ILE A 21 1.84 9.14 11.31
CA ILE A 21 1.48 8.32 10.15
C ILE A 21 2.77 7.89 9.46
N LEU A 22 3.07 6.60 9.50
CA LEU A 22 4.19 6.02 8.75
C LEU A 22 3.66 5.51 7.41
N SER A 23 4.17 6.10 6.31
CA SER A 23 3.76 5.76 4.95
C SER A 23 4.98 5.45 4.09
N PRO A 24 4.87 4.53 3.12
CA PRO A 24 5.99 4.25 2.22
C PRO A 24 6.24 5.37 1.22
N SER A 25 5.20 6.12 0.87
CA SER A 25 5.29 7.23 -0.10
C SER A 25 4.12 8.19 0.07
N VAL A 26 4.38 9.47 -0.13
CA VAL A 26 3.35 10.52 -0.24
C VAL A 26 3.06 10.90 -1.69
N SER A 27 3.77 10.32 -2.66
CA SER A 27 3.56 10.59 -4.09
C SER A 27 2.63 9.56 -4.75
N ASN A 28 2.42 8.40 -4.14
CA ASN A 28 1.48 7.41 -4.67
C ASN A 28 0.04 7.80 -4.32
N PRO A 29 -0.88 7.93 -5.30
CA PRO A 29 -2.25 8.36 -5.08
C PRO A 29 -3.01 7.53 -4.02
N TYR A 30 -2.79 6.22 -3.97
CA TYR A 30 -3.42 5.34 -2.98
C TYR A 30 -3.04 5.75 -1.55
N HIS A 31 -1.74 5.92 -1.28
CA HIS A 31 -1.27 6.34 0.05
C HIS A 31 -1.70 7.77 0.37
N THR A 32 -1.70 8.67 -0.62
CA THR A 32 -2.13 10.06 -0.44
C THR A 32 -3.60 10.15 -0.04
N MET A 33 -4.48 9.38 -0.69
CA MET A 33 -5.90 9.33 -0.33
C MET A 33 -6.12 8.75 1.08
N MET A 34 -5.39 7.70 1.42
CA MET A 34 -5.45 7.10 2.76
C MET A 34 -4.99 8.11 3.83
N ILE A 35 -3.85 8.76 3.62
CA ILE A 35 -3.33 9.80 4.52
C ILE A 35 -4.33 10.94 4.69
N SER A 36 -4.96 11.40 3.61
CA SER A 36 -5.98 12.45 3.66
C SER A 36 -7.18 12.04 4.51
N GLY A 37 -7.63 10.78 4.40
CA GLY A 37 -8.72 10.25 5.24
C GLY A 37 -8.33 10.17 6.72
N ILE A 38 -7.10 9.72 7.00
CA ILE A 38 -6.56 9.66 8.37
C ILE A 38 -6.44 11.07 8.96
N ASP A 39 -5.91 12.03 8.21
CA ASP A 39 -5.75 13.41 8.66
C ASP A 39 -7.10 14.08 8.97
N ALA A 40 -8.09 13.90 8.10
CA ALA A 40 -9.44 14.40 8.31
C ALA A 40 -10.06 13.83 9.61
N ALA A 41 -9.94 12.52 9.84
CA ALA A 41 -10.44 11.85 11.03
C ALA A 41 -9.70 12.30 12.29
N ALA A 42 -8.36 12.41 12.21
CA ALA A 42 -7.53 12.90 13.31
C ALA A 42 -7.90 14.33 13.69
N SER A 43 -8.02 15.22 12.71
CA SER A 43 -8.42 16.62 12.90
C SER A 43 -9.80 16.75 13.56
N ALA A 44 -10.79 15.97 13.11
CA ALA A 44 -12.12 15.94 13.69
C ALA A 44 -12.11 15.48 15.16
N ALA A 45 -11.16 14.59 15.52
CA ALA A 45 -10.96 14.13 16.89
C ALA A 45 -10.03 15.04 17.73
N GLY A 46 -9.56 16.16 17.17
CA GLY A 46 -8.69 17.12 17.86
C GLY A 46 -7.22 16.71 17.91
N TYR A 47 -6.78 15.81 17.03
CA TYR A 47 -5.39 15.42 16.84
C TYR A 47 -4.77 16.10 15.62
N GLN A 48 -3.45 16.19 15.60
CA GLN A 48 -2.67 16.62 14.45
C GLN A 48 -1.97 15.41 13.82
N ALA A 49 -2.06 15.24 12.50
CA ALA A 49 -1.32 14.24 11.78
C ALA A 49 0.11 14.70 11.51
N ALA A 50 1.07 13.82 11.72
CA ALA A 50 2.46 13.99 11.30
C ALA A 50 2.86 12.83 10.42
N ILE A 51 3.27 13.13 9.18
CA ILE A 51 3.57 12.13 8.17
C ILE A 51 5.06 11.87 8.12
N TYR A 52 5.43 10.58 8.15
CA TYR A 52 6.81 10.10 8.09
C TYR A 52 6.94 9.11 6.94
N ASN A 53 7.82 9.41 5.99
CA ASN A 53 8.11 8.51 4.88
C ASN A 53 9.10 7.42 5.30
N THR A 54 8.70 6.17 5.13
CA THR A 54 9.55 5.00 5.40
C THR A 54 10.31 4.54 4.16
N TYR A 55 9.83 4.89 2.95
CA TYR A 55 10.37 4.45 1.67
C TYR A 55 10.46 2.92 1.54
N TRP A 56 9.53 2.18 2.15
CA TRP A 56 9.59 0.72 2.24
C TRP A 56 10.93 0.21 2.81
N ASN A 57 11.71 1.07 3.46
CA ASN A 57 13.02 0.74 3.97
C ASN A 57 12.95 0.36 5.45
N PRO A 58 13.25 -0.90 5.82
CA PRO A 58 13.17 -1.36 7.20
C PRO A 58 14.09 -0.59 8.16
N ARG A 59 15.25 -0.09 7.68
CA ARG A 59 16.16 0.72 8.49
C ARG A 59 15.59 2.10 8.78
N THR A 60 14.98 2.73 7.77
CA THR A 60 14.30 4.03 7.93
C THR A 60 13.10 3.88 8.88
N GLU A 61 12.28 2.84 8.71
CA GLU A 61 11.17 2.55 9.62
C GLU A 61 11.67 2.37 11.05
N SER A 62 12.70 1.53 11.26
CA SER A 62 13.28 1.32 12.57
C SER A 62 13.80 2.60 13.20
N HIS A 63 14.52 3.43 12.43
CA HIS A 63 15.05 4.71 12.90
C HIS A 63 13.94 5.68 13.29
N LEU A 64 12.88 5.79 12.47
CA LEU A 64 11.72 6.62 12.79
C LEU A 64 11.09 6.18 14.12
N LEU A 65 10.86 4.88 14.29
CA LEU A 65 10.27 4.34 15.52
C LEU A 65 11.16 4.59 16.76
N ASP A 66 12.48 4.65 16.60
CA ASP A 66 13.42 4.98 17.70
C ASP A 66 13.42 6.47 18.04
N THR A 67 13.14 7.33 17.07
CA THR A 67 13.30 8.79 17.21
C THR A 67 11.97 9.52 17.46
N LEU A 68 10.83 8.85 17.37
CA LEU A 68 9.54 9.44 17.71
C LEU A 68 9.52 9.93 19.17
N ASP A 69 9.11 11.18 19.34
CA ASP A 69 8.90 11.76 20.68
C ASP A 69 7.53 11.30 21.24
N PHE A 70 7.53 10.21 21.97
CA PHE A 70 6.34 9.64 22.58
C PHE A 70 5.67 10.54 23.64
N SER A 71 6.29 11.66 24.04
CA SER A 71 5.61 12.65 24.86
C SER A 71 4.59 13.48 24.06
N ARG A 72 4.73 13.50 22.74
CA ARG A 72 3.87 14.22 21.79
C ARG A 72 2.97 13.32 20.98
N VAL A 73 3.39 12.08 20.73
CA VAL A 73 2.67 11.11 19.92
C VAL A 73 1.64 10.37 20.77
N ALA A 74 0.37 10.53 20.42
CA ALA A 74 -0.76 9.86 21.05
C ALA A 74 -1.05 8.48 20.44
N GLY A 75 -0.62 8.25 19.20
CA GLY A 75 -0.80 6.99 18.49
C GLY A 75 0.00 6.94 17.20
N ILE A 76 0.20 5.73 16.69
CA ILE A 76 0.90 5.47 15.43
C ILE A 76 -0.06 4.78 14.47
N ILE A 77 -0.12 5.26 13.23
CA ILE A 77 -0.84 4.59 12.15
C ILE A 77 0.17 4.25 11.06
N PHE A 78 0.33 2.96 10.79
CA PHE A 78 1.05 2.52 9.60
C PHE A 78 0.10 2.49 8.40
N ALA A 79 0.33 3.33 7.41
CA ALA A 79 -0.35 3.28 6.10
C ALA A 79 0.28 2.20 5.19
N MET A 80 0.75 1.12 5.79
CA MET A 80 1.42 -0.02 5.17
C MET A 80 1.52 -1.17 6.17
N THR A 81 1.87 -2.37 5.69
CA THR A 81 2.26 -3.46 6.58
C THR A 81 3.64 -3.14 7.19
N PRO A 82 3.77 -3.11 8.54
CA PRO A 82 5.05 -2.84 9.18
C PRO A 82 6.11 -3.88 8.83
N THR A 83 7.37 -3.45 8.72
CA THR A 83 8.51 -4.33 8.41
C THR A 83 9.27 -4.79 9.66
N GLN A 84 8.94 -4.23 10.84
CA GLN A 84 9.63 -4.46 12.13
C GLN A 84 8.68 -5.06 13.19
N PRO A 85 8.22 -6.32 13.03
CA PRO A 85 7.15 -6.87 13.87
C PRO A 85 7.49 -6.91 15.37
N ALA A 86 8.72 -7.24 15.72
CA ALA A 86 9.15 -7.29 17.12
C ALA A 86 9.11 -5.91 17.78
N LYS A 87 9.60 -4.90 17.09
CA LYS A 87 9.65 -3.51 17.55
C LYS A 87 8.25 -2.91 17.67
N VAL A 88 7.40 -3.17 16.69
CA VAL A 88 6.00 -2.72 16.70
C VAL A 88 5.26 -3.33 17.89
N ARG A 89 5.44 -4.61 18.15
CA ARG A 89 4.85 -5.29 19.33
C ARG A 89 5.34 -4.68 20.64
N GLU A 90 6.64 -4.39 20.76
CA GLU A 90 7.19 -3.74 21.96
C GLU A 90 6.56 -2.35 22.16
N LEU A 91 6.51 -1.55 21.11
CA LEU A 91 5.96 -0.20 21.18
C LEU A 91 4.46 -0.16 21.43
N SER A 92 3.70 -1.18 21.01
CA SER A 92 2.25 -1.25 21.24
C SER A 92 1.86 -1.30 22.72
N HIS A 93 2.79 -1.70 23.60
CA HIS A 93 2.59 -1.60 25.05
C HIS A 93 2.72 -0.18 25.61
N ARG A 94 3.25 0.75 24.82
CA ARG A 94 3.51 2.13 25.24
C ARG A 94 2.59 3.14 24.54
N VAL A 95 2.18 2.88 23.33
CA VAL A 95 1.36 3.76 22.50
C VAL A 95 0.41 2.92 21.62
N PRO A 96 -0.85 3.34 21.43
CA PRO A 96 -1.76 2.67 20.51
C PRO A 96 -1.19 2.65 19.08
N ILE A 97 -1.23 1.50 18.43
CA ILE A 97 -0.75 1.31 17.06
C ILE A 97 -1.82 0.63 16.24
N VAL A 98 -2.06 1.16 15.04
CA VAL A 98 -2.93 0.56 14.02
C VAL A 98 -2.15 0.42 12.73
N ALA A 99 -2.32 -0.68 12.01
CA ALA A 99 -1.76 -0.85 10.67
C ALA A 99 -2.87 -1.00 9.63
N VAL A 100 -2.66 -0.38 8.45
CA VAL A 100 -3.51 -0.56 7.27
C VAL A 100 -2.73 -1.40 6.26
N GLY A 101 -3.21 -2.59 5.97
CA GLY A 101 -2.52 -3.48 5.03
C GLY A 101 -2.85 -4.95 5.27
N ASP A 102 -2.24 -5.83 4.49
CA ASP A 102 -2.52 -7.25 4.56
C ASP A 102 -2.11 -7.87 5.92
N ARG A 103 -3.05 -8.54 6.56
CA ARG A 103 -2.84 -9.27 7.80
C ARG A 103 -2.13 -10.60 7.54
N VAL A 104 -0.84 -10.54 7.29
CA VAL A 104 -0.02 -11.74 7.02
C VAL A 104 0.67 -12.24 8.29
N VAL A 105 0.97 -11.34 9.20
CA VAL A 105 1.63 -11.62 10.48
C VAL A 105 0.78 -11.00 11.59
N ASP A 106 0.61 -11.75 12.66
CA ASP A 106 0.01 -11.20 13.88
C ASP A 106 1.04 -10.33 14.61
N PHE A 107 0.90 -9.02 14.44
CA PHE A 107 1.74 -8.03 15.13
C PHE A 107 1.29 -7.76 16.57
N GLY A 108 0.13 -8.32 17.00
CA GLY A 108 -0.49 -7.99 18.29
C GLY A 108 -1.02 -6.55 18.36
N ILE A 109 -1.39 -5.97 17.21
CA ILE A 109 -1.97 -4.63 17.06
C ILE A 109 -3.25 -4.70 16.24
N ASP A 110 -4.06 -3.65 16.33
CA ASP A 110 -5.24 -3.51 15.48
C ASP A 110 -4.84 -3.33 14.01
N THR A 111 -5.59 -3.97 13.11
CA THR A 111 -5.36 -3.87 11.65
C THR A 111 -6.64 -3.56 10.91
N VAL A 112 -6.51 -2.69 9.91
CA VAL A 112 -7.54 -2.46 8.89
C VAL A 112 -7.05 -3.10 7.60
N ASP A 113 -7.77 -4.10 7.11
CA ASP A 113 -7.35 -4.94 5.99
C ASP A 113 -8.40 -4.98 4.89
N VAL A 114 -7.94 -5.25 3.67
CA VAL A 114 -8.76 -5.54 2.51
C VAL A 114 -8.48 -6.98 2.09
N ASP A 115 -9.53 -7.79 1.94
CA ASP A 115 -9.38 -9.14 1.39
C ASP A 115 -8.97 -9.09 -0.08
N ASN A 116 -7.68 -8.90 -0.32
CA ASN A 116 -7.09 -8.82 -1.65
C ASN A 116 -7.25 -10.12 -2.45
N PHE A 117 -7.31 -11.26 -1.76
CA PHE A 117 -7.53 -12.56 -2.40
C PHE A 117 -8.97 -12.67 -2.90
N GLY A 118 -9.95 -12.44 -2.03
CA GLY A 118 -11.37 -12.48 -2.37
C GLY A 118 -11.76 -11.40 -3.39
N ALA A 119 -11.19 -10.18 -3.28
CA ALA A 119 -11.40 -9.13 -4.27
C ALA A 119 -10.95 -9.57 -5.68
N ALA A 120 -9.80 -10.22 -5.78
CA ALA A 120 -9.32 -10.75 -7.05
C ALA A 120 -10.20 -11.90 -7.59
N GLN A 121 -10.78 -12.73 -6.71
CA GLN A 121 -11.76 -13.74 -7.13
C GLN A 121 -13.03 -13.11 -7.70
N LEU A 122 -13.50 -11.97 -7.16
CA LEU A 122 -14.64 -11.23 -7.72
C LEU A 122 -14.34 -10.73 -9.13
N VAL A 123 -13.13 -10.20 -9.36
CA VAL A 123 -12.67 -9.79 -10.70
C VAL A 123 -12.63 -10.99 -11.65
N ALA A 124 -12.06 -12.12 -11.22
CA ALA A 124 -12.02 -13.33 -12.01
C ALA A 124 -13.42 -13.82 -12.38
N LYS A 125 -14.34 -13.84 -11.41
CA LYS A 125 -15.76 -14.24 -11.64
C LYS A 125 -16.42 -13.37 -12.70
N HIS A 126 -16.18 -12.07 -12.65
CA HIS A 126 -16.70 -11.12 -13.65
C HIS A 126 -16.15 -11.42 -15.05
N LEU A 127 -14.83 -11.57 -15.19
CA LEU A 127 -14.18 -11.82 -16.46
C LEU A 127 -14.58 -13.18 -17.06
N ILE A 128 -14.66 -14.22 -16.25
CA ILE A 128 -15.14 -15.55 -16.66
C ILE A 128 -16.59 -15.45 -17.15
N GLY A 129 -17.44 -14.70 -16.42
CA GLY A 129 -18.83 -14.45 -16.82
C GLY A 129 -18.98 -13.73 -18.16
N LEU A 130 -17.98 -12.92 -18.54
CA LEU A 130 -17.89 -12.26 -19.85
C LEU A 130 -17.25 -13.16 -20.93
N GLY A 131 -16.82 -14.39 -20.60
CA GLY A 131 -16.25 -15.36 -21.52
C GLY A 131 -14.73 -15.26 -21.68
N HIS A 132 -14.02 -14.45 -20.88
CA HIS A 132 -12.57 -14.34 -20.92
C HIS A 132 -11.91 -15.57 -20.30
N LYS A 133 -11.47 -16.51 -21.13
CA LYS A 133 -10.77 -17.73 -20.69
C LYS A 133 -9.27 -17.53 -20.45
N ARG A 134 -8.64 -16.59 -21.14
CA ARG A 134 -7.21 -16.30 -21.01
C ARG A 134 -7.02 -14.83 -20.71
N ILE A 135 -6.49 -14.57 -19.52
CA ILE A 135 -6.24 -13.22 -19.04
C ILE A 135 -4.78 -13.03 -18.67
N ALA A 136 -4.34 -11.77 -18.66
CA ALA A 136 -3.06 -11.37 -18.09
C ALA A 136 -3.29 -10.54 -16.80
N TYR A 137 -2.49 -10.80 -15.77
CA TYR A 137 -2.36 -9.95 -14.60
C TYR A 137 -1.07 -9.15 -14.71
N LEU A 138 -1.17 -7.84 -14.78
CA LEU A 138 -0.05 -6.93 -14.96
C LEU A 138 0.30 -6.24 -13.64
N SER A 139 1.56 -6.36 -13.26
CA SER A 139 2.07 -5.85 -12.00
C SER A 139 3.47 -5.24 -12.17
N THR A 140 3.81 -4.26 -11.38
CA THR A 140 5.20 -3.95 -11.06
C THR A 140 5.82 -5.13 -10.29
N ALA A 141 6.86 -4.95 -9.48
CA ALA A 141 7.48 -6.08 -8.79
C ALA A 141 6.47 -6.91 -7.96
N LEU A 142 6.63 -8.23 -8.03
CA LEU A 142 5.92 -9.21 -7.19
C LEU A 142 6.95 -9.89 -6.30
N ASN A 143 7.08 -9.41 -5.07
CA ASN A 143 8.00 -9.93 -4.08
C ASN A 143 7.37 -9.88 -2.67
N GLU A 144 8.11 -10.33 -1.68
CA GLU A 144 7.68 -10.41 -0.28
C GLU A 144 7.25 -9.08 0.35
N HIS A 145 7.66 -7.94 -0.22
CA HIS A 145 7.25 -6.61 0.24
C HIS A 145 5.89 -6.17 -0.34
N HIS A 146 5.39 -6.88 -1.35
CA HIS A 146 4.16 -6.54 -2.07
C HIS A 146 3.07 -7.61 -1.91
N ILE A 147 2.77 -7.93 -0.66
CA ILE A 147 1.87 -9.02 -0.29
C ILE A 147 0.49 -8.86 -0.94
N SER A 148 -0.10 -7.67 -0.91
CA SER A 148 -1.39 -7.37 -1.54
C SER A 148 -1.42 -7.75 -3.02
N ARG A 149 -0.34 -7.43 -3.76
CA ARG A 149 -0.21 -7.75 -5.19
C ARG A 149 -0.14 -9.26 -5.42
N MET A 150 0.62 -9.97 -4.58
CA MET A 150 0.72 -11.43 -4.63
C MET A 150 -0.61 -12.11 -4.28
N ARG A 151 -1.33 -11.61 -3.27
CA ARG A 151 -2.65 -12.12 -2.87
C ARG A 151 -3.67 -11.97 -4.00
N ARG A 152 -3.66 -10.84 -4.72
CA ARG A 152 -4.52 -10.64 -5.90
C ARG A 152 -4.16 -11.62 -7.03
N ALA A 153 -2.87 -11.80 -7.33
CA ALA A 153 -2.43 -12.78 -8.33
C ALA A 153 -2.89 -14.20 -7.96
N GLN A 154 -2.72 -14.62 -6.71
CA GLN A 154 -3.16 -15.91 -6.21
C GLN A 154 -4.69 -16.07 -6.29
N GLY A 155 -5.45 -15.04 -5.91
CA GLY A 155 -6.92 -15.06 -5.99
C GLY A 155 -7.43 -15.25 -7.42
N LEU A 156 -6.81 -14.55 -8.40
CA LEU A 156 -7.11 -14.74 -9.82
C LEU A 156 -6.81 -16.16 -10.29
N GLN A 157 -5.61 -16.68 -10.01
CA GLN A 157 -5.19 -18.01 -10.42
C GLN A 157 -6.08 -19.10 -9.82
N GLU A 158 -6.39 -19.00 -8.53
CA GLU A 158 -7.24 -19.97 -7.85
C GLU A 158 -8.67 -19.95 -8.39
N ALA A 159 -9.23 -18.77 -8.64
CA ALA A 159 -10.55 -18.63 -9.24
C ALA A 159 -10.63 -19.25 -10.65
N TYR A 160 -9.63 -19.00 -11.49
CA TYR A 160 -9.58 -19.63 -12.82
C TYR A 160 -9.43 -21.14 -12.72
N ARG A 161 -8.56 -21.62 -11.84
CA ARG A 161 -8.40 -23.07 -11.60
C ARG A 161 -9.72 -23.74 -11.19
N MET A 162 -10.55 -23.07 -10.35
CA MET A 162 -11.81 -23.63 -9.86
C MET A 162 -12.97 -23.47 -10.84
N TRP A 163 -13.08 -22.30 -11.48
CA TRP A 163 -14.31 -21.93 -12.23
C TRP A 163 -14.12 -21.93 -13.75
N CYS A 164 -12.90 -21.96 -14.23
CA CYS A 164 -12.57 -22.03 -15.67
C CYS A 164 -11.31 -22.86 -15.89
N PRO A 165 -11.34 -24.20 -15.63
CA PRO A 165 -10.15 -25.06 -15.69
C PRO A 165 -9.44 -25.09 -17.06
N GLU A 166 -10.15 -24.80 -18.14
CA GLU A 166 -9.61 -24.66 -19.50
C GLU A 166 -8.96 -23.29 -19.75
N GLY A 167 -9.11 -22.38 -18.81
CA GLY A 167 -8.56 -21.02 -18.87
C GLY A 167 -7.19 -20.90 -18.24
N SER A 168 -6.62 -19.71 -18.33
CA SER A 168 -5.34 -19.41 -17.70
C SER A 168 -5.18 -17.94 -17.31
N VAL A 169 -4.39 -17.72 -16.26
CA VAL A 169 -3.94 -16.41 -15.83
C VAL A 169 -2.44 -16.31 -16.06
N THR A 170 -2.03 -15.46 -17.00
CA THR A 170 -0.63 -15.15 -17.25
C THR A 170 -0.18 -14.02 -16.34
N ILE A 171 0.81 -14.26 -15.50
CA ILE A 171 1.39 -13.22 -14.65
C ILE A 171 2.49 -12.51 -15.43
N CYS A 172 2.33 -11.20 -15.61
CA CYS A 172 3.31 -10.33 -16.26
C CYS A 172 3.76 -9.26 -15.25
N SER A 173 5.03 -9.29 -14.87
CA SER A 173 5.58 -8.31 -13.93
C SER A 173 6.97 -7.85 -14.34
N HIS A 174 7.34 -6.66 -13.88
CA HIS A 174 8.71 -6.18 -13.94
C HIS A 174 9.49 -6.61 -12.69
N VAL A 175 10.78 -6.88 -12.87
CA VAL A 175 11.72 -7.04 -11.77
C VAL A 175 12.31 -5.66 -11.49
N ASN A 176 11.57 -4.82 -10.79
CA ASN A 176 12.05 -3.50 -10.38
C ASN A 176 12.62 -3.58 -8.97
N SER A 177 13.66 -2.78 -8.69
CA SER A 177 14.10 -2.59 -7.32
C SER A 177 13.06 -1.74 -6.57
N LEU A 178 12.96 -1.96 -5.28
CA LEU A 178 12.11 -1.14 -4.40
C LEU A 178 12.47 0.35 -4.49
N GLU A 179 13.75 0.67 -4.65
CA GLU A 179 14.26 2.01 -4.82
C GLU A 179 13.71 2.68 -6.09
N ALA A 180 13.61 1.94 -7.20
CA ALA A 180 13.03 2.44 -8.43
C ALA A 180 11.53 2.75 -8.27
N GLU A 181 10.79 1.92 -7.54
CA GLU A 181 9.36 2.16 -7.28
C GLU A 181 9.10 3.42 -6.45
N ILE A 182 10.03 3.79 -5.58
CA ILE A 182 9.92 4.97 -4.72
C ILE A 182 10.36 6.24 -5.45
N SER A 183 11.44 6.15 -6.24
CA SER A 183 12.09 7.31 -6.86
C SER A 183 11.49 7.73 -8.20
N THR A 184 10.65 6.88 -8.81
CA THR A 184 10.09 7.14 -10.14
C THR A 184 8.56 7.25 -10.07
N PRO A 185 8.00 8.46 -9.99
CA PRO A 185 6.56 8.67 -9.76
C PRO A 185 5.63 8.04 -10.81
N ASP A 186 6.07 7.90 -12.05
CA ASP A 186 5.31 7.36 -13.18
C ASP A 186 5.67 5.89 -13.50
N LEU A 187 6.42 5.22 -12.62
CA LEU A 187 6.86 3.84 -12.85
C LEU A 187 5.69 2.87 -13.06
N GLU A 188 4.64 2.96 -12.25
CA GLU A 188 3.47 2.08 -12.36
C GLU A 188 2.77 2.27 -13.70
N TYR A 189 2.56 3.52 -14.13
CA TYR A 189 1.98 3.86 -15.43
C TYR A 189 2.84 3.31 -16.59
N ARG A 190 4.15 3.59 -16.59
CA ARG A 190 5.06 3.08 -17.64
C ARG A 190 5.10 1.55 -17.67
N SER A 191 5.13 0.92 -16.49
CA SER A 191 5.08 -0.54 -16.39
C SER A 191 3.81 -1.10 -17.01
N GLY A 192 2.67 -0.46 -16.78
CA GLY A 192 1.39 -0.82 -17.39
C GLY A 192 1.46 -0.81 -18.90
N MET A 193 1.96 0.28 -19.47
CA MET A 193 2.11 0.45 -20.92
C MET A 193 3.07 -0.60 -21.53
N GLU A 194 4.26 -0.78 -20.95
CA GLU A 194 5.25 -1.73 -21.46
C GLU A 194 4.78 -3.19 -21.38
N LEU A 195 4.14 -3.56 -20.26
CA LEU A 195 3.61 -4.91 -20.06
C LEU A 195 2.42 -5.18 -20.98
N ALA A 196 1.56 -4.17 -21.21
CA ALA A 196 0.47 -4.28 -22.17
C ALA A 196 0.98 -4.57 -23.59
N TYR A 197 1.97 -3.83 -24.08
CA TYR A 197 2.60 -4.12 -25.38
C TYR A 197 3.14 -5.53 -25.49
N LYS A 198 3.70 -6.08 -24.41
CA LYS A 198 4.16 -7.49 -24.37
C LYS A 198 2.98 -8.47 -24.45
N CYS A 199 1.91 -8.20 -23.69
CA CYS A 199 0.72 -9.05 -23.66
C CYS A 199 -0.05 -9.03 -24.98
N LEU A 200 -0.17 -7.88 -25.65
CA LEU A 200 -0.86 -7.72 -26.92
C LEU A 200 -0.22 -8.51 -28.08
N ARG A 201 1.01 -8.96 -27.93
CA ARG A 201 1.65 -9.89 -28.89
C ARG A 201 1.07 -11.29 -28.83
N ASN A 202 0.33 -11.61 -27.77
CA ASN A 202 -0.33 -12.90 -27.60
C ASN A 202 -1.83 -12.72 -27.84
N ASP A 203 -2.27 -13.04 -29.05
CA ASP A 203 -3.66 -12.96 -29.51
C ASP A 203 -4.67 -13.80 -28.72
N LYS A 204 -4.17 -14.70 -27.88
CA LYS A 204 -4.99 -15.55 -27.01
C LYS A 204 -5.41 -14.88 -25.72
N ILE A 205 -4.73 -13.80 -25.30
CA ILE A 205 -5.11 -13.01 -24.12
C ILE A 205 -6.22 -12.06 -24.52
N THR A 206 -7.38 -12.19 -23.87
CA THR A 206 -8.57 -11.40 -24.20
C THR A 206 -9.01 -10.48 -23.06
N GLY A 207 -8.36 -10.55 -21.91
CA GLY A 207 -8.63 -9.69 -20.75
C GLY A 207 -7.33 -9.37 -20.01
N ILE A 208 -7.26 -8.15 -19.49
CA ILE A 208 -6.12 -7.68 -18.68
C ILE A 208 -6.64 -7.21 -17.32
N VAL A 209 -5.96 -7.62 -16.27
CA VAL A 209 -6.16 -7.15 -14.90
C VAL A 209 -4.91 -6.42 -14.46
N ALA A 210 -5.04 -5.12 -14.18
CA ALA A 210 -3.97 -4.31 -13.63
C ALA A 210 -3.98 -4.35 -12.09
N ILE A 211 -2.81 -4.23 -11.48
CA ILE A 211 -2.70 -4.22 -10.01
C ILE A 211 -3.42 -3.04 -9.36
N ASN A 212 -3.44 -1.89 -10.05
CA ASN A 212 -4.06 -0.64 -9.60
C ASN A 212 -4.38 0.26 -10.80
N ASP A 213 -4.96 1.43 -10.50
CA ASP A 213 -5.40 2.40 -11.50
C ASP A 213 -4.24 2.95 -12.33
N MET A 214 -3.06 3.19 -11.73
CA MET A 214 -1.92 3.76 -12.44
C MET A 214 -1.39 2.79 -13.50
N VAL A 215 -1.31 1.50 -13.18
CA VAL A 215 -0.98 0.46 -14.16
C VAL A 215 -2.08 0.34 -15.21
N ALA A 216 -3.37 0.46 -14.81
CA ALA A 216 -4.49 0.42 -15.75
C ALA A 216 -4.47 1.58 -16.76
N TYR A 217 -4.15 2.80 -16.32
CA TYR A 217 -3.98 3.93 -17.23
C TYR A 217 -2.88 3.68 -18.27
N GLY A 218 -1.74 3.13 -17.84
CA GLY A 218 -0.68 2.75 -18.78
C GLY A 218 -1.14 1.68 -19.78
N VAL A 219 -1.96 0.72 -19.33
CA VAL A 219 -2.56 -0.28 -20.23
C VAL A 219 -3.48 0.36 -21.24
N LEU A 220 -4.36 1.28 -20.81
CA LEU A 220 -5.31 1.96 -21.72
C LEU A 220 -4.60 2.79 -22.78
N ASP A 221 -3.50 3.44 -22.44
CA ASP A 221 -2.73 4.22 -23.41
C ASP A 221 -1.90 3.36 -24.39
N ALA A 222 -1.71 2.07 -24.08
CA ALA A 222 -1.06 1.10 -24.96
C ALA A 222 -2.02 0.44 -25.96
N LEU A 223 -3.34 0.48 -25.71
CA LEU A 223 -4.39 -0.10 -26.56
C LEU A 223 -4.79 0.83 -27.70
#